data_f772a50bed28df15e6bc4ca258ea1eec
#
_entry.id   f772a50bed28df15e6bc4ca258ea1eec
#
_cell.length_a   1.000
_cell.length_b   1.000
_cell.length_c   1.000
_cell.angle_alpha   90.00
_cell.angle_beta   90.00
_cell.angle_gamma   90.00
#
_symmetry.space_group_name_H-M   'P 1'
#
loop_
_entity.id
_entity.type
_entity.pdbx_description
1 polymer ?
#
loop_
_entity_poly.entity_id
_entity_poly.type
_entity_poly.pdbx_seq_one_letter_code
_entity_poly.pdbx_strand_id
1 'polypeptide(L)'
;MTALKEVNDATYQEEVLDEKQPVLVDFWAPWCSYCNKLTPVLEEVSADLADKLKIVKINVDENRSLAQRYDIKGLPTMMLVKDGEVAEKIVGFLPKTSILGKIEPLL
;
A
#
# COMPACT_ATOMS: atom_id res chain seq x y z
N MET A 1 -7.20 16.66 -0.18
CA MET A 1 -6.10 16.29 0.73
C MET A 1 -5.95 14.79 0.78
N THR A 2 -4.73 14.29 0.65
CA THR A 2 -4.51 12.86 0.66
C THR A 2 -4.54 12.31 2.09
N ALA A 3 -5.12 11.11 2.25
CA ALA A 3 -5.07 10.34 3.48
C ALA A 3 -3.93 9.31 3.45
N LEU A 4 -3.13 9.31 2.39
CA LEU A 4 -2.05 8.33 2.22
C LEU A 4 -0.77 8.87 2.86
N LYS A 5 -0.24 8.14 3.82
CA LYS A 5 0.96 8.53 4.55
C LYS A 5 2.20 7.95 3.87
N GLU A 6 3.23 8.78 3.68
CA GLU A 6 4.53 8.30 3.22
C GLU A 6 5.24 7.59 4.35
N VAL A 7 5.74 6.40 4.08
CA VAL A 7 6.47 5.58 5.05
C VAL A 7 7.84 5.26 4.47
N ASN A 8 8.85 5.21 5.31
CA ASN A 8 10.22 4.90 4.90
C ASN A 8 10.79 3.78 5.77
N ASP A 9 12.06 3.41 5.52
CA ASP A 9 12.73 2.35 6.27
C ASP A 9 12.69 2.60 7.77
N ALA A 10 12.84 3.85 8.20
CA ALA A 10 12.91 4.19 9.63
C ALA A 10 11.55 4.09 10.31
N THR A 11 10.46 4.28 9.58
CA THR A 11 9.10 4.31 10.17
C THR A 11 8.30 3.05 9.88
N TYR A 12 8.81 2.13 9.06
CA TYR A 12 8.06 0.97 8.61
C TYR A 12 7.60 0.08 9.76
N GLN A 13 8.48 -0.19 10.72
CA GLN A 13 8.12 -1.04 11.87
C GLN A 13 6.92 -0.46 12.60
N GLU A 14 6.98 0.81 12.93
CA GLU A 14 5.92 1.46 13.70
C GLU A 14 4.63 1.65 12.90
N GLU A 15 4.76 2.09 11.64
CA GLU A 15 3.59 2.46 10.83
C GLU A 15 2.89 1.27 10.19
N VAL A 16 3.58 0.17 9.98
CA VAL A 16 3.03 -1.00 9.28
C VAL A 16 3.01 -2.24 10.17
N LEU A 17 4.16 -2.66 10.67
CA LEU A 17 4.24 -3.94 11.37
C LEU A 17 3.58 -3.92 12.75
N ASP A 18 3.70 -2.80 13.46
CA ASP A 18 3.10 -2.64 14.79
C ASP A 18 1.68 -2.11 14.74
N GLU A 19 1.18 -1.76 13.56
CA GLU A 19 -0.15 -1.21 13.39
C GLU A 19 -1.20 -2.28 13.66
N LYS A 20 -2.23 -1.94 14.43
CA LYS A 20 -3.29 -2.88 14.78
C LYS A 20 -4.31 -3.08 13.68
N GLN A 21 -4.56 -2.05 12.89
CA GLN A 21 -5.43 -2.16 11.73
C GLN A 21 -4.70 -2.85 10.58
N PRO A 22 -5.43 -3.48 9.66
CA PRO A 22 -4.81 -3.89 8.39
C PRO A 22 -4.23 -2.68 7.68
N VAL A 23 -3.08 -2.86 7.04
CA VAL A 23 -2.38 -1.80 6.31
C VAL A 23 -2.21 -2.22 4.86
N LEU A 24 -2.68 -1.37 3.94
CA LEU A 24 -2.41 -1.56 2.52
C LEU A 24 -1.19 -0.70 2.18
N VAL A 25 -0.12 -1.36 1.77
CA VAL A 25 1.15 -0.72 1.45
C VAL A 25 1.24 -0.57 -0.07
N ASP A 26 1.38 0.67 -0.55
CA ASP A 26 1.54 0.97 -1.97
C ASP A 26 3.01 1.27 -2.27
N PHE A 27 3.68 0.33 -2.91
CA PHE A 27 5.05 0.54 -3.39
C PHE A 27 4.98 1.27 -4.73
N TRP A 28 5.61 2.42 -4.82
CA TRP A 28 5.50 3.32 -5.96
C TRP A 28 6.83 4.01 -6.27
N ALA A 29 6.88 4.70 -7.40
CA ALA A 29 8.00 5.57 -7.75
C ALA A 29 7.46 6.78 -8.53
N PRO A 30 8.13 7.95 -8.43
CA PRO A 30 7.65 9.17 -9.09
C PRO A 30 7.55 9.05 -10.61
N TRP A 31 8.42 8.24 -11.22
CA TRP A 31 8.46 8.05 -12.67
C TRP A 31 7.44 7.03 -13.18
N CYS A 32 6.71 6.38 -12.31
CA CYS A 32 5.77 5.31 -12.66
C CYS A 32 4.39 5.91 -12.94
N SER A 33 3.98 5.93 -14.21
CA SER A 33 2.71 6.56 -14.59
C SER A 33 1.50 5.83 -14.00
N TYR A 34 1.52 4.50 -13.95
CA TYR A 34 0.41 3.75 -13.36
C TYR A 34 0.35 3.93 -11.85
N CYS A 35 1.48 4.16 -11.19
CA CYS A 35 1.49 4.51 -9.76
C CYS A 35 0.77 5.84 -9.54
N ASN A 36 1.03 6.81 -10.41
CA ASN A 36 0.40 8.13 -10.30
C ASN A 36 -1.11 8.04 -10.58
N LYS A 37 -1.53 7.14 -11.45
CA LYS A 37 -2.96 6.90 -11.70
C LYS A 37 -3.64 6.18 -10.54
N LEU A 38 -2.89 5.37 -9.81
CA LEU A 38 -3.42 4.61 -8.69
C LEU A 38 -3.67 5.49 -7.47
N THR A 39 -2.88 6.55 -7.28
CA THR A 39 -2.98 7.41 -6.09
C THR A 39 -4.40 7.91 -5.83
N PRO A 40 -5.11 8.53 -6.81
CA PRO A 40 -6.48 8.98 -6.53
C PRO A 40 -7.45 7.82 -6.23
N VAL A 41 -7.22 6.65 -6.81
CA VAL A 41 -8.03 5.46 -6.52
C VAL A 41 -7.84 5.06 -5.06
N LEU A 42 -6.60 5.02 -4.58
CA LEU A 42 -6.31 4.67 -3.19
C LEU A 42 -6.82 5.72 -2.21
N GLU A 43 -6.84 6.99 -2.62
CA GLU A 43 -7.43 8.04 -1.78
C GLU A 43 -8.92 7.80 -1.57
N GLU A 44 -9.63 7.35 -2.61
CA GLU A 44 -11.04 7.00 -2.47
C GLU A 44 -11.24 5.78 -1.59
N VAL A 45 -10.40 4.75 -1.76
CA VAL A 45 -10.45 3.55 -0.92
C VAL A 45 -10.20 3.93 0.54
N SER A 46 -9.23 4.81 0.77
CA SER A 46 -8.90 5.28 2.11
C SER A 46 -10.07 6.00 2.75
N ALA A 47 -10.78 6.83 2.00
CA ALA A 47 -11.96 7.53 2.52
C ALA A 47 -13.10 6.56 2.86
N ASP A 48 -13.31 5.55 2.01
CA ASP A 48 -14.38 4.58 2.20
C ASP A 48 -14.13 3.63 3.35
N LEU A 49 -12.86 3.31 3.63
CA LEU A 49 -12.50 2.28 4.61
C LEU A 49 -11.65 2.84 5.77
N ALA A 50 -11.78 4.13 6.07
CA ALA A 50 -10.93 4.82 7.04
C ALA A 50 -10.88 4.17 8.41
N ASP A 51 -12.00 3.58 8.88
CA ASP A 51 -12.05 2.92 10.19
C ASP A 51 -11.68 1.45 10.14
N LYS A 52 -11.38 0.90 8.97
CA LYS A 52 -11.07 -0.53 8.81
C LYS A 52 -9.71 -0.78 8.20
N LEU A 53 -9.12 0.21 7.55
CA LEU A 53 -7.91 0.05 6.77
C LEU A 53 -7.07 1.32 6.82
N LYS A 54 -5.77 1.14 7.03
CA LYS A 54 -4.80 2.21 6.89
C LYS A 54 -4.08 2.02 5.56
N ILE A 55 -3.85 3.08 4.81
CA ILE A 55 -3.11 3.01 3.55
C ILE A 55 -1.86 3.87 3.65
N VAL A 56 -0.71 3.30 3.30
CA VAL A 56 0.56 4.01 3.30
C VAL A 56 1.25 3.84 1.95
N LYS A 57 2.18 4.73 1.64
CA LYS A 57 2.96 4.72 0.39
C LYS A 57 4.43 4.58 0.72
N ILE A 58 5.15 3.78 -0.06
CA ILE A 58 6.60 3.63 0.06
C ILE A 58 7.24 3.88 -1.30
N ASN A 59 8.06 4.92 -1.37
CA ASN A 59 8.82 5.24 -2.58
C ASN A 59 9.99 4.26 -2.69
N VAL A 60 9.99 3.39 -3.70
CA VAL A 60 11.01 2.34 -3.81
C VAL A 60 12.40 2.90 -4.12
N ASP A 61 12.47 4.07 -4.77
CA ASP A 61 13.76 4.68 -5.09
C ASP A 61 14.50 5.13 -3.84
N GLU A 62 13.76 5.52 -2.82
CA GLU A 62 14.32 5.99 -1.55
C GLU A 62 14.36 4.92 -0.47
N ASN A 63 13.73 3.77 -0.71
CA ASN A 63 13.60 2.72 0.29
C ASN A 63 13.86 1.36 -0.34
N ARG A 64 15.05 1.21 -0.93
CA ARG A 64 15.41 0.01 -1.69
C ARG A 64 15.44 -1.26 -0.84
N SER A 65 15.83 -1.14 0.43
CA SER A 65 15.89 -2.30 1.32
C SER A 65 14.48 -2.88 1.56
N LEU A 66 13.47 -2.04 1.69
CA LEU A 66 12.08 -2.49 1.83
C LEU A 66 11.60 -3.18 0.55
N ALA A 67 11.91 -2.61 -0.61
CA ALA A 67 11.53 -3.20 -1.88
C ALA A 67 12.19 -4.58 -2.07
N GLN A 68 13.44 -4.72 -1.68
CA GLN A 68 14.14 -6.00 -1.73
C GLN A 68 13.57 -7.01 -0.75
N ARG A 69 13.27 -6.56 0.46
CA ARG A 69 12.71 -7.41 1.51
C ARG A 69 11.43 -8.11 1.06
N TYR A 70 10.59 -7.40 0.31
CA TYR A 70 9.31 -7.93 -0.14
C TYR A 70 9.32 -8.36 -1.61
N ASP A 71 10.50 -8.43 -2.21
CA ASP A 71 10.69 -8.89 -3.58
C ASP A 71 9.80 -8.12 -4.58
N ILE A 72 9.84 -6.79 -4.46
CA ILE A 72 9.04 -5.92 -5.33
C ILE A 72 9.75 -5.78 -6.67
N LYS A 73 9.14 -6.31 -7.73
CA LYS A 73 9.71 -6.30 -9.08
C LYS A 73 8.97 -5.43 -10.07
N GLY A 74 7.70 -5.22 -9.86
CA GLY A 74 6.87 -4.39 -10.73
C GLY A 74 6.17 -3.30 -9.94
N LEU A 75 5.81 -2.21 -10.58
CA LEU A 75 5.13 -1.08 -9.94
C LEU A 75 3.85 -0.72 -10.70
N PRO A 76 2.80 -0.30 -10.00
CA PRO A 76 2.71 -0.32 -8.55
C PRO A 76 2.54 -1.73 -8.00
N THR A 77 2.90 -1.95 -6.76
CA THR A 77 2.58 -3.18 -6.04
C THR A 77 1.89 -2.79 -4.75
N MET A 78 0.70 -3.35 -4.54
CA MET A 78 -0.06 -3.15 -3.30
C MET A 78 0.07 -4.40 -2.45
N MET A 79 0.31 -4.23 -1.15
CA MET A 79 0.53 -5.35 -0.25
C MET A 79 -0.31 -5.13 1.00
N LEU A 80 -1.23 -6.06 1.27
CA LEU A 80 -2.06 -5.97 2.48
C LEU A 80 -1.34 -6.70 3.61
N VAL A 81 -1.07 -5.96 4.68
CA VAL A 81 -0.39 -6.49 5.87
C VAL A 81 -1.37 -6.51 7.02
N LYS A 82 -1.51 -7.67 7.65
CA LYS A 82 -2.35 -7.86 8.84
C LYS A 82 -1.52 -8.51 9.94
N ASP A 83 -1.50 -7.88 11.11
CA ASP A 83 -0.75 -8.40 12.26
C ASP A 83 0.71 -8.69 11.89
N GLY A 84 1.30 -7.81 11.08
CA GLY A 84 2.69 -7.91 10.67
C GLY A 84 2.97 -8.89 9.53
N GLU A 85 1.94 -9.56 8.99
CA GLU A 85 2.12 -10.57 7.95
C GLU A 85 1.40 -10.17 6.66
N VAL A 86 2.00 -10.53 5.52
CA VAL A 86 1.42 -10.24 4.21
C VAL A 86 0.24 -11.18 3.95
N ALA A 87 -0.95 -10.61 3.83
CA ALA A 87 -2.17 -11.37 3.56
C ALA A 87 -2.51 -11.41 2.08
N GLU A 88 -2.13 -10.38 1.31
CA GLU A 88 -2.41 -10.31 -0.12
C GLU A 88 -1.38 -9.42 -0.81
N LYS A 89 -1.08 -9.69 -2.07
CA LYS A 89 -0.15 -8.90 -2.86
C LYS A 89 -0.73 -8.75 -4.26
N ILE A 90 -0.84 -7.50 -4.70
CA ILE A 90 -1.44 -7.16 -6.00
C ILE A 90 -0.41 -6.40 -6.81
N VAL A 91 -0.02 -6.94 -7.96
CA VAL A 91 0.95 -6.29 -8.85
C VAL A 91 0.21 -5.62 -9.98
N GLY A 92 0.49 -4.33 -10.18
CA GLY A 92 -0.10 -3.55 -11.26
C GLY A 92 -1.29 -2.71 -10.82
N PHE A 93 -1.78 -1.89 -11.75
CA PHE A 93 -2.93 -1.04 -11.51
C PHE A 93 -4.22 -1.84 -11.54
N LEU A 94 -5.11 -1.57 -10.58
CA LEU A 94 -6.49 -2.08 -10.62
C LEU A 94 -7.45 -0.95 -10.33
N PRO A 95 -8.66 -0.99 -10.90
CA PRO A 95 -9.70 -0.03 -10.52
C PRO A 95 -10.20 -0.31 -9.10
N LYS A 96 -10.86 0.67 -8.52
CA LYS A 96 -11.32 0.65 -7.13
C LYS A 96 -12.12 -0.62 -6.79
N THR A 97 -13.09 -0.98 -7.64
CA THR A 97 -13.94 -2.15 -7.37
C THR A 97 -13.14 -3.45 -7.30
N SER A 98 -12.12 -3.58 -8.14
CA SER A 98 -11.26 -4.77 -8.14
C SER A 98 -10.39 -4.82 -6.89
N ILE A 99 -9.86 -3.68 -6.47
CA ILE A 99 -9.08 -3.60 -5.23
C ILE A 99 -9.95 -3.99 -4.04
N LEU A 100 -11.13 -3.40 -3.92
CA LEU A 100 -12.06 -3.69 -2.84
C LEU A 100 -12.44 -5.17 -2.82
N GLY A 101 -12.68 -5.76 -3.99
CA GLY A 101 -13.02 -7.18 -4.10
C GLY A 101 -11.94 -8.09 -3.56
N LYS A 102 -10.67 -7.68 -3.67
CA LYS A 102 -9.55 -8.49 -3.20
C LYS A 102 -9.23 -8.28 -1.72
N ILE A 103 -9.43 -7.07 -1.20
CA ILE A 103 -9.00 -6.77 0.18
C ILE A 103 -10.11 -6.86 1.21
N GLU A 104 -11.35 -6.46 0.86
CA GLU A 104 -12.44 -6.46 1.83
C GLU A 104 -12.70 -7.82 2.49
N PRO A 105 -12.66 -8.95 1.75
CA PRO A 105 -12.84 -10.25 2.40
C PRO A 105 -11.77 -10.57 3.44
N LEU A 106 -10.65 -9.87 3.41
CA LEU A 106 -9.52 -10.12 4.32
C LEU A 106 -9.47 -9.15 5.50
N LEU A 107 -10.35 -8.16 5.52
CA LEU A 107 -10.36 -7.14 6.58
C LEU A 107 -11.11 -7.59 7.86
#